data_48c4406ee42e6a955d5b976deab55680
#
_entry.id   48c4406ee42e6a955d5b976deab55680
#
_cell.length_a   1.000
_cell.length_b   1.000
_cell.length_c   1.000
_cell.angle_alpha   90.00
_cell.angle_beta   90.00
_cell.angle_gamma   90.00
#
_symmetry.space_group_name_H-M   'P 1'
#
loop_
_entity.id
_entity.type
_entity.pdbx_description
1 polymer ?
#
loop_
_entity_poly.entity_id
_entity_poly.type
_entity_poly.pdbx_seq_one_letter_code
_entity_poly.pdbx_strand_id
1 'polypeptide(L)'
;TNPLVQDTDGDWLSDWIELTVLKTNPLKIDSDGDGTIDTLEDSDSDGILDVEELKYIRDRTGPIHKTDPKVADTDKDGLSDGIEVNVLGTNPLAKDSDGDGVDDGDEDSDSDGLSDSDELNTHKTNPKAADTDQDDLSDGDEINILNTNPLVQDSDGNGISDGNEDPDSDGLSNSDE
;
A
#
# COMPACT_ATOMS: atom_id res chain seq x y z
N THR A 1 18.29 -21.93 23.27
CA THR A 1 16.87 -22.33 23.36
C THR A 1 16.72 -23.61 24.17
N ASN A 2 15.57 -23.82 24.77
CA ASN A 2 15.25 -25.05 25.51
C ASN A 2 14.49 -26.00 24.56
N PRO A 3 15.04 -27.19 24.22
CA PRO A 3 14.41 -28.10 23.26
C PRO A 3 13.06 -28.70 23.71
N LEU A 4 12.65 -28.41 24.94
CA LEU A 4 11.35 -28.84 25.51
C LEU A 4 10.33 -27.67 25.52
N VAL A 5 10.70 -26.48 25.07
CA VAL A 5 9.86 -25.30 25.00
C VAL A 5 9.84 -24.83 23.55
N GLN A 6 8.66 -24.59 23.00
CA GLN A 6 8.50 -24.21 21.60
C GLN A 6 8.80 -22.73 21.38
N ASP A 7 8.59 -21.90 22.38
CA ASP A 7 8.77 -20.47 22.45
C ASP A 7 9.49 -20.20 23.79
N THR A 8 10.77 -19.79 23.73
CA THR A 8 11.61 -19.77 24.93
C THR A 8 11.49 -18.46 25.71
N ASP A 9 11.25 -17.32 25.06
CA ASP A 9 11.13 -16.01 25.70
C ASP A 9 9.70 -15.53 25.89
N GLY A 10 8.73 -16.19 25.22
CA GLY A 10 7.32 -15.98 25.44
C GLY A 10 6.69 -14.82 24.64
N ASP A 11 7.26 -14.48 23.50
CA ASP A 11 6.79 -13.41 22.63
C ASP A 11 5.74 -13.86 21.60
N TRP A 12 5.34 -15.13 21.62
CA TRP A 12 4.41 -15.80 20.71
C TRP A 12 5.00 -16.27 19.38
N LEU A 13 6.28 -16.06 19.13
CA LEU A 13 7.01 -16.72 18.06
C LEU A 13 7.58 -18.06 18.55
N SER A 14 7.77 -18.99 17.67
CA SER A 14 8.51 -20.20 18.02
C SER A 14 10.00 -20.01 17.76
N ASP A 15 10.85 -20.56 18.62
CA ASP A 15 12.31 -20.57 18.44
C ASP A 15 12.73 -20.97 17.02
N TRP A 16 11.93 -21.85 16.37
CA TRP A 16 12.21 -22.29 15.00
C TRP A 16 11.95 -21.18 13.98
N ILE A 17 10.83 -20.46 14.08
CA ILE A 17 10.51 -19.32 13.20
C ILE A 17 11.58 -18.25 13.34
N GLU A 18 11.91 -17.89 14.56
CA GLU A 18 12.91 -16.87 14.86
C GLU A 18 14.28 -17.22 14.26
N LEU A 19 14.79 -18.41 14.50
CA LEU A 19 16.09 -18.84 14.00
C LEU A 19 16.15 -19.07 12.50
N THR A 20 15.06 -19.56 11.88
CA THR A 20 15.09 -20.02 10.49
C THR A 20 14.53 -19.02 9.50
N VAL A 21 13.53 -18.24 9.89
CA VAL A 21 12.80 -17.31 9.02
C VAL A 21 13.17 -15.87 9.34
N LEU A 22 12.79 -15.37 10.50
CA LEU A 22 12.93 -13.95 10.84
C LEU A 22 14.37 -13.55 11.16
N LYS A 23 15.18 -14.49 11.68
CA LYS A 23 16.56 -14.26 12.15
C LYS A 23 16.62 -13.42 13.41
N THR A 24 15.60 -13.46 14.22
CA THR A 24 15.52 -12.88 15.55
C THR A 24 16.17 -13.79 16.62
N ASN A 25 16.22 -13.35 17.85
CA ASN A 25 16.89 -14.06 18.94
C ASN A 25 15.87 -14.70 19.89
N PRO A 26 15.66 -16.03 19.87
CA PRO A 26 14.64 -16.75 20.66
C PRO A 26 14.87 -16.74 22.19
N LEU A 27 15.66 -15.82 22.68
CA LEU A 27 15.90 -15.58 24.11
C LEU A 27 15.60 -14.14 24.50
N LYS A 28 15.05 -13.35 23.56
CA LYS A 28 14.75 -11.94 23.77
C LYS A 28 13.45 -11.60 23.05
N ILE A 29 12.46 -11.17 23.77
CA ILE A 29 11.16 -10.70 23.30
C ILE A 29 11.26 -9.55 22.26
N ASP A 30 12.32 -8.77 22.33
CA ASP A 30 12.70 -7.66 21.47
C ASP A 30 14.19 -7.85 21.14
N SER A 31 14.44 -8.36 19.94
CA SER A 31 15.77 -8.81 19.54
C SER A 31 16.75 -7.68 19.28
N ASP A 32 16.30 -6.61 18.67
CA ASP A 32 17.12 -5.47 18.26
C ASP A 32 17.12 -4.33 19.29
N GLY A 33 16.12 -4.30 20.18
CA GLY A 33 16.04 -3.36 21.29
C GLY A 33 15.44 -2.00 20.91
N ASP A 34 14.65 -1.94 19.85
CA ASP A 34 14.03 -0.71 19.38
C ASP A 34 12.74 -0.35 20.15
N GLY A 35 12.17 -1.30 20.90
CA GLY A 35 10.97 -1.18 21.73
C GLY A 35 9.74 -1.84 21.14
N THR A 36 9.85 -2.39 19.93
CA THR A 36 8.86 -3.27 19.31
C THR A 36 9.23 -4.72 19.65
N ILE A 37 8.28 -5.56 19.99
CA ILE A 37 8.54 -6.98 20.22
C ILE A 37 8.58 -7.72 18.89
N ASP A 38 9.39 -8.77 18.76
CA ASP A 38 9.63 -9.49 17.51
C ASP A 38 8.34 -9.92 16.78
N THR A 39 7.28 -10.22 17.54
CA THR A 39 5.95 -10.57 17.00
C THR A 39 5.22 -9.41 16.31
N LEU A 40 5.56 -8.16 16.62
CA LEU A 40 4.93 -6.96 16.09
C LEU A 40 5.81 -6.23 15.08
N GLU A 41 6.91 -6.84 14.66
CA GLU A 41 7.76 -6.32 13.61
C GLU A 41 7.08 -6.39 12.23
N ASP A 42 7.39 -5.42 11.41
CA ASP A 42 7.10 -5.29 9.99
C ASP A 42 8.45 -4.97 9.32
N SER A 43 9.19 -6.04 8.96
CA SER A 43 10.61 -5.93 8.60
C SER A 43 10.87 -5.20 7.28
N ASP A 44 9.91 -5.20 6.35
CA ASP A 44 10.02 -4.55 5.04
C ASP A 44 9.16 -3.29 4.92
N SER A 45 8.35 -3.02 5.97
CA SER A 45 7.53 -1.81 6.09
C SER A 45 6.43 -1.68 5.03
N ASP A 46 5.82 -2.80 4.68
CA ASP A 46 4.75 -2.86 3.69
C ASP A 46 3.34 -2.68 4.31
N GLY A 47 3.23 -2.73 5.65
CA GLY A 47 1.98 -2.59 6.41
C GLY A 47 1.35 -3.93 6.80
N ILE A 48 2.04 -5.06 6.57
CA ILE A 48 1.70 -6.38 7.11
C ILE A 48 2.78 -6.78 8.11
N LEU A 49 2.40 -7.31 9.27
CA LEU A 49 3.38 -7.78 10.24
C LEU A 49 4.04 -9.08 9.75
N ASP A 50 5.35 -9.24 10.03
CA ASP A 50 6.12 -10.45 9.68
C ASP A 50 5.37 -11.75 10.01
N VAL A 51 4.69 -11.79 11.16
CA VAL A 51 3.92 -12.96 11.60
C VAL A 51 2.64 -13.17 10.82
N GLU A 52 2.06 -12.11 10.26
CA GLU A 52 0.84 -12.21 9.45
C GLU A 52 1.17 -12.73 8.07
N GLU A 53 2.28 -12.34 7.49
CA GLU A 53 2.80 -12.87 6.24
C GLU A 53 3.16 -14.35 6.34
N LEU A 54 3.68 -14.78 7.49
CA LEU A 54 3.98 -16.19 7.79
C LEU A 54 2.72 -17.01 8.09
N LYS A 55 1.63 -16.38 8.49
CA LYS A 55 0.34 -17.04 8.61
C LYS A 55 -0.27 -17.19 7.23
N TYR A 56 -0.90 -18.33 7.02
CA TYR A 56 -1.70 -18.58 5.84
C TYR A 56 -2.85 -17.58 5.77
N ILE A 57 -2.78 -16.60 4.91
CA ILE A 57 -3.93 -15.74 4.63
C ILE A 57 -4.97 -16.63 3.94
N ARG A 58 -6.01 -16.99 4.69
CA ARG A 58 -7.20 -17.65 4.13
C ARG A 58 -8.08 -16.56 3.55
N ASP A 59 -7.99 -16.35 2.27
CA ASP A 59 -9.07 -15.66 1.59
C ASP A 59 -10.34 -16.55 1.53
N ARG A 60 -11.46 -15.94 1.15
CA ARG A 60 -12.75 -16.63 1.06
C ARG A 60 -12.86 -17.57 -0.15
N THR A 61 -11.85 -17.65 -1.02
CA THR A 61 -11.97 -18.22 -2.37
C THR A 61 -10.88 -19.19 -2.79
N GLY A 62 -9.75 -19.31 -2.06
CA GLY A 62 -8.65 -20.12 -2.59
C GLY A 62 -7.48 -20.43 -1.64
N PRO A 63 -6.40 -20.95 -2.19
CA PRO A 63 -5.25 -21.42 -1.43
C PRO A 63 -4.38 -20.26 -0.94
N ILE A 64 -3.91 -20.45 0.18
CA ILE A 64 -2.95 -19.84 1.07
C ILE A 64 -1.82 -19.11 0.32
N HIS A 65 -1.79 -17.79 0.40
CA HIS A 65 -0.70 -16.95 -0.05
C HIS A 65 0.27 -16.72 1.12
N LYS A 66 1.55 -16.84 0.86
CA LYS A 66 2.64 -16.49 1.75
C LYS A 66 3.47 -15.44 1.04
N THR A 67 3.46 -14.25 1.58
CA THR A 67 4.43 -13.22 1.21
C THR A 67 5.76 -13.43 1.97
N ASP A 68 6.79 -12.72 1.61
CA ASP A 68 8.10 -12.83 2.26
C ASP A 68 8.30 -11.61 3.16
N PRO A 69 8.34 -11.75 4.51
CA PRO A 69 8.45 -10.65 5.46
C PRO A 69 9.72 -9.79 5.32
N LYS A 70 10.41 -9.89 4.23
CA LYS A 70 11.61 -9.08 3.88
C LYS A 70 11.55 -8.52 2.48
N VAL A 71 10.41 -8.64 1.82
CA VAL A 71 10.20 -8.21 0.44
C VAL A 71 8.82 -7.57 0.33
N ALA A 72 8.75 -6.28 0.50
CA ALA A 72 7.51 -5.49 0.53
C ALA A 72 6.61 -5.60 -0.71
N ASP A 73 7.13 -6.09 -1.82
CA ASP A 73 6.44 -6.32 -3.10
C ASP A 73 6.92 -7.68 -3.63
N THR A 74 6.14 -8.73 -3.32
CA THR A 74 6.56 -10.11 -3.55
C THR A 74 6.57 -10.49 -5.04
N ASP A 75 5.59 -10.07 -5.82
CA ASP A 75 5.48 -10.42 -7.25
C ASP A 75 6.06 -9.37 -8.20
N LYS A 76 6.36 -8.16 -7.69
CA LYS A 76 7.04 -7.06 -8.39
C LYS A 76 6.21 -6.44 -9.50
N ASP A 77 4.98 -6.11 -9.19
CA ASP A 77 4.09 -5.36 -10.05
C ASP A 77 4.07 -3.85 -9.76
N GLY A 78 4.74 -3.43 -8.67
CA GLY A 78 4.84 -2.02 -8.26
C GLY A 78 3.95 -1.65 -7.07
N LEU A 79 3.14 -2.58 -6.58
CA LEU A 79 2.36 -2.44 -5.35
C LEU A 79 3.04 -3.19 -4.21
N SER A 80 2.87 -2.76 -2.98
CA SER A 80 3.31 -3.54 -1.84
C SER A 80 2.25 -4.56 -1.44
N ASP A 81 2.69 -5.72 -0.90
CA ASP A 81 1.81 -6.79 -0.45
C ASP A 81 0.72 -6.26 0.50
N GLY A 82 1.08 -5.32 1.38
CA GLY A 82 0.14 -4.68 2.30
C GLY A 82 -0.90 -3.79 1.62
N ILE A 83 -0.53 -3.08 0.55
CA ILE A 83 -1.48 -2.29 -0.25
C ILE A 83 -2.45 -3.21 -0.98
N GLU A 84 -1.95 -4.26 -1.60
CA GLU A 84 -2.77 -5.23 -2.31
C GLU A 84 -3.81 -5.88 -1.40
N VAL A 85 -3.37 -6.37 -0.24
CA VAL A 85 -4.25 -7.05 0.73
C VAL A 85 -5.24 -6.11 1.40
N ASN A 86 -4.79 -4.92 1.83
CA ASN A 86 -5.58 -4.05 2.72
C ASN A 86 -6.34 -2.96 1.97
N VAL A 87 -5.86 -2.53 0.80
CA VAL A 87 -6.44 -1.41 0.04
C VAL A 87 -7.12 -1.92 -1.22
N LEU A 88 -6.40 -2.52 -2.14
CA LEU A 88 -6.89 -2.87 -3.47
C LEU A 88 -7.73 -4.16 -3.46
N GLY A 89 -7.30 -5.18 -2.73
CA GLY A 89 -7.93 -6.49 -2.67
C GLY A 89 -7.42 -7.43 -3.77
N THR A 90 -6.25 -7.12 -4.31
CA THR A 90 -5.52 -7.92 -5.29
C THR A 90 -4.72 -9.04 -4.62
N ASN A 91 -3.99 -9.83 -5.38
CA ASN A 91 -3.24 -10.99 -4.90
C ASN A 91 -1.73 -10.73 -4.92
N PRO A 92 -1.06 -10.54 -3.78
CA PRO A 92 0.35 -10.15 -3.70
C PRO A 92 1.35 -11.21 -4.21
N LEU A 93 0.89 -12.26 -4.85
CA LEU A 93 1.72 -13.30 -5.49
C LEU A 93 1.45 -13.42 -6.99
N ALA A 94 0.66 -12.53 -7.57
CA ALA A 94 0.29 -12.60 -8.98
C ALA A 94 0.13 -11.19 -9.55
N LYS A 95 1.10 -10.71 -10.27
CA LYS A 95 1.18 -9.38 -10.92
C LYS A 95 -0.08 -8.89 -11.60
N ASP A 96 -0.88 -9.81 -12.10
CA ASP A 96 -2.15 -9.63 -12.80
C ASP A 96 -3.16 -10.57 -12.13
N SER A 97 -3.88 -10.04 -11.16
CA SER A 97 -4.78 -10.81 -10.29
C SER A 97 -6.03 -11.32 -10.98
N ASP A 98 -6.55 -10.59 -11.93
CA ASP A 98 -7.79 -10.92 -12.65
C ASP A 98 -7.57 -11.57 -14.01
N GLY A 99 -6.32 -11.53 -14.54
CA GLY A 99 -5.91 -12.22 -15.75
C GLY A 99 -6.30 -11.49 -17.05
N ASP A 100 -6.48 -10.18 -16.99
CA ASP A 100 -6.90 -9.37 -18.15
C ASP A 100 -5.71 -8.93 -19.02
N GLY A 101 -4.48 -9.01 -18.50
CA GLY A 101 -3.22 -8.72 -19.18
C GLY A 101 -2.60 -7.37 -18.82
N VAL A 102 -3.15 -6.67 -17.81
CA VAL A 102 -2.57 -5.49 -17.15
C VAL A 102 -2.03 -5.96 -15.79
N ASP A 103 -0.83 -5.54 -15.40
CA ASP A 103 -0.32 -5.82 -14.05
C ASP A 103 -1.12 -4.96 -13.04
N ASP A 104 -1.40 -5.46 -11.83
CA ASP A 104 -2.27 -4.80 -10.83
C ASP A 104 -1.80 -3.36 -10.52
N GLY A 105 -0.49 -3.11 -10.49
CA GLY A 105 0.07 -1.78 -10.30
C GLY A 105 -0.08 -0.82 -11.49
N ASP A 106 -0.28 -1.35 -12.69
CA ASP A 106 -0.53 -0.58 -13.92
C ASP A 106 -2.03 -0.34 -14.17
N GLU A 107 -2.90 -0.91 -13.35
CA GLU A 107 -4.34 -0.65 -13.37
C GLU A 107 -4.66 0.79 -12.94
N ASP A 108 -5.79 1.30 -13.40
CA ASP A 108 -6.38 2.59 -13.07
C ASP A 108 -7.76 2.31 -12.45
N SER A 109 -7.77 2.06 -11.14
CA SER A 109 -8.94 1.52 -10.42
C SER A 109 -10.13 2.48 -10.37
N ASP A 110 -9.92 3.79 -10.42
CA ASP A 110 -10.98 4.81 -10.36
C ASP A 110 -11.18 5.56 -11.68
N SER A 111 -10.34 5.29 -12.69
CA SER A 111 -10.44 5.79 -14.05
C SER A 111 -10.19 7.29 -14.18
N ASP A 112 -9.24 7.82 -13.44
CA ASP A 112 -8.82 9.22 -13.49
C ASP A 112 -7.65 9.50 -14.44
N GLY A 113 -7.01 8.44 -14.96
CA GLY A 113 -5.87 8.50 -15.89
C GLY A 113 -4.50 8.38 -15.22
N LEU A 114 -4.44 8.06 -13.93
CA LEU A 114 -3.24 7.64 -13.21
C LEU A 114 -3.30 6.13 -12.96
N SER A 115 -2.15 5.47 -12.86
CA SER A 115 -2.12 4.08 -12.43
C SER A 115 -2.11 3.99 -10.91
N ASP A 116 -2.65 2.91 -10.35
CA ASP A 116 -2.68 2.66 -8.91
C ASP A 116 -1.29 2.81 -8.27
N SER A 117 -0.25 2.31 -8.95
CA SER A 117 1.13 2.44 -8.46
C SER A 117 1.68 3.86 -8.54
N ASP A 118 1.35 4.66 -9.55
CA ASP A 118 1.75 6.06 -9.65
C ASP A 118 1.08 6.89 -8.56
N GLU A 119 -0.20 6.67 -8.32
CA GLU A 119 -0.95 7.32 -7.25
C GLU A 119 -0.32 7.05 -5.88
N LEU A 120 -0.11 5.81 -5.54
CA LEU A 120 0.40 5.41 -4.23
C LEU A 120 1.87 5.78 -4.02
N ASN A 121 2.71 5.56 -5.03
CA ASN A 121 4.15 5.73 -4.89
C ASN A 121 4.62 7.16 -5.15
N THR A 122 4.02 7.84 -6.11
CA THR A 122 4.47 9.15 -6.60
C THR A 122 3.63 10.29 -6.04
N HIS A 123 2.32 10.23 -6.23
CA HIS A 123 1.41 11.34 -5.98
C HIS A 123 0.79 11.33 -4.58
N LYS A 124 0.70 10.16 -3.95
CA LYS A 124 0.07 9.94 -2.63
C LYS A 124 -1.44 10.18 -2.65
N THR A 125 -2.04 10.06 -3.82
CA THR A 125 -3.48 10.09 -4.04
C THR A 125 -4.13 8.75 -3.69
N ASN A 126 -5.43 8.66 -3.77
CA ASN A 126 -6.17 7.48 -3.39
C ASN A 126 -6.68 6.73 -4.63
N PRO A 127 -6.13 5.56 -4.99
CA PRO A 127 -6.46 4.82 -6.21
C PRO A 127 -7.91 4.30 -6.30
N LYS A 128 -8.77 4.73 -5.39
CA LYS A 128 -10.21 4.42 -5.38
C LYS A 128 -11.07 5.67 -5.33
N ALA A 129 -10.49 6.82 -5.55
CA ALA A 129 -11.20 8.08 -5.52
C ALA A 129 -10.56 9.05 -6.52
N ALA A 130 -11.08 9.11 -7.72
CA ALA A 130 -10.61 9.92 -8.82
C ALA A 130 -10.38 11.42 -8.52
N ASP A 131 -10.84 11.89 -7.39
CA ASP A 131 -10.69 13.25 -6.84
C ASP A 131 -10.41 13.09 -5.34
N THR A 132 -9.13 13.12 -4.95
CA THR A 132 -8.68 12.82 -3.59
C THR A 132 -9.04 13.93 -2.60
N ASP A 133 -8.95 15.20 -2.97
CA ASP A 133 -9.19 16.34 -2.07
C ASP A 133 -10.61 16.95 -2.19
N GLN A 134 -11.38 16.48 -3.16
CA GLN A 134 -12.79 16.81 -3.35
C GLN A 134 -13.03 18.28 -3.74
N ASP A 135 -12.29 18.73 -4.73
CA ASP A 135 -12.40 20.06 -5.29
C ASP A 135 -13.13 20.12 -6.66
N ASP A 136 -13.64 18.97 -7.11
CA ASP A 136 -14.33 18.72 -8.38
C ASP A 136 -13.40 18.57 -9.60
N LEU A 137 -12.07 18.39 -9.39
CA LEU A 137 -11.11 17.94 -10.41
C LEU A 137 -10.68 16.50 -10.15
N SER A 138 -10.29 15.79 -11.18
CA SER A 138 -9.65 14.49 -11.00
C SER A 138 -8.16 14.67 -10.70
N ASP A 139 -7.58 13.78 -9.88
CA ASP A 139 -6.16 13.79 -9.59
C ASP A 139 -5.31 13.73 -10.87
N GLY A 140 -5.77 12.97 -11.87
CA GLY A 140 -5.15 12.87 -13.18
C GLY A 140 -5.19 14.17 -13.99
N ASP A 141 -6.29 14.91 -13.98
CA ASP A 141 -6.39 16.22 -14.65
C ASP A 141 -5.49 17.26 -13.97
N GLU A 142 -5.46 17.27 -12.65
CA GLU A 142 -4.61 18.16 -11.88
C GLU A 142 -3.12 17.93 -12.20
N ILE A 143 -2.67 16.70 -12.24
CA ILE A 143 -1.29 16.33 -12.49
C ILE A 143 -0.90 16.53 -13.95
N ASN A 144 -1.72 16.05 -14.88
CA ASN A 144 -1.36 15.96 -16.29
C ASN A 144 -1.68 17.22 -17.10
N ILE A 145 -2.69 18.00 -16.69
CA ILE A 145 -3.23 19.12 -17.46
C ILE A 145 -2.99 20.45 -16.75
N LEU A 146 -3.44 20.57 -15.50
CA LEU A 146 -3.47 21.86 -14.78
C LEU A 146 -2.19 22.14 -14.00
N ASN A 147 -1.48 21.10 -13.57
CA ASN A 147 -0.30 21.19 -12.71
C ASN A 147 -0.63 21.82 -11.34
N THR A 148 -1.79 21.48 -10.80
CA THR A 148 -2.23 21.77 -9.45
C THR A 148 -1.84 20.59 -8.50
N ASN A 149 -2.21 20.67 -7.24
CA ASN A 149 -1.84 19.66 -6.24
C ASN A 149 -3.06 18.84 -5.81
N PRO A 150 -3.21 17.58 -6.22
CA PRO A 150 -4.40 16.73 -5.99
C PRO A 150 -4.66 16.38 -4.51
N LEU A 151 -3.91 16.97 -3.59
CA LEU A 151 -4.10 16.80 -2.16
C LEU A 151 -4.54 18.10 -1.46
N VAL A 152 -4.78 19.18 -2.22
CA VAL A 152 -5.05 20.52 -1.67
C VAL A 152 -6.02 21.29 -2.56
N GLN A 153 -7.27 21.36 -2.19
CA GLN A 153 -8.40 21.98 -2.92
C GLN A 153 -8.16 23.40 -3.51
N ASP A 154 -7.19 24.12 -3.03
CA ASP A 154 -6.83 25.48 -3.45
C ASP A 154 -5.29 25.57 -3.42
N SER A 155 -4.67 25.17 -4.51
CA SER A 155 -3.22 25.00 -4.63
C SER A 155 -2.45 26.30 -4.51
N ASP A 156 -3.00 27.42 -4.97
CA ASP A 156 -2.34 28.72 -4.92
C ASP A 156 -2.72 29.58 -3.70
N GLY A 157 -3.75 29.16 -2.94
CA GLY A 157 -4.19 29.83 -1.71
C GLY A 157 -4.95 31.13 -1.94
N ASN A 158 -5.58 31.30 -3.10
CA ASN A 158 -6.30 32.51 -3.45
C ASN A 158 -7.75 32.55 -2.91
N GLY A 159 -8.26 31.45 -2.41
CA GLY A 159 -9.59 31.28 -1.81
C GLY A 159 -10.64 30.76 -2.77
N ILE A 160 -10.26 30.33 -3.97
CA ILE A 160 -11.08 29.61 -4.96
C ILE A 160 -10.46 28.21 -5.08
N SER A 161 -11.27 27.15 -5.07
CA SER A 161 -10.74 25.81 -5.31
C SER A 161 -10.30 25.65 -6.75
N ASP A 162 -9.31 24.80 -7.01
CA ASP A 162 -8.70 24.61 -8.33
C ASP A 162 -9.75 24.22 -9.39
N GLY A 163 -10.77 23.41 -9.00
CA GLY A 163 -11.89 23.07 -9.87
C GLY A 163 -12.82 24.21 -10.21
N ASN A 164 -12.90 25.25 -9.37
CA ASN A 164 -13.75 26.44 -9.59
C ASN A 164 -13.00 27.61 -10.22
N GLU A 165 -11.71 27.48 -10.51
CA GLU A 165 -10.96 28.49 -11.23
C GLU A 165 -11.34 28.54 -12.72
N ASP A 166 -11.19 29.73 -13.32
CA ASP A 166 -11.38 30.02 -14.75
C ASP A 166 -10.16 30.80 -15.23
N PRO A 167 -9.01 30.11 -15.47
CA PRO A 167 -7.75 30.78 -15.76
C PRO A 167 -7.71 31.46 -17.14
N ASP A 168 -8.48 31.01 -18.11
CA ASP A 168 -8.54 31.59 -19.44
C ASP A 168 -9.67 32.61 -19.61
N SER A 169 -10.56 32.75 -18.62
CA SER A 169 -11.63 33.70 -18.51
C SER A 169 -12.69 33.57 -19.62
N ASP A 170 -13.00 32.37 -20.05
CA ASP A 170 -14.00 32.09 -21.03
C ASP A 170 -15.41 31.91 -20.43
N GLY A 171 -15.50 31.75 -19.11
CA GLY A 171 -16.72 31.66 -18.31
C GLY A 171 -17.08 30.23 -17.93
N LEU A 172 -16.25 29.25 -18.21
CA LEU A 172 -16.29 27.89 -17.66
C LEU A 172 -15.24 27.76 -16.56
N SER A 173 -15.50 26.92 -15.57
CA SER A 173 -14.49 26.55 -14.56
C SER A 173 -13.67 25.38 -15.07
N ASN A 174 -12.48 25.14 -14.46
CA ASN A 174 -11.64 23.99 -14.79
C ASN A 174 -12.43 22.67 -14.77
N SER A 175 -13.40 22.53 -13.84
CA SER A 175 -14.23 21.32 -13.73
C SER A 175 -15.38 21.26 -14.77
N ASP A 176 -15.68 22.37 -15.51
CA ASP A 176 -16.70 22.42 -16.54
C ASP A 176 -16.14 22.19 -17.96
N GLU A 177 -14.80 22.18 -18.13
CA GLU A 177 -14.06 22.01 -19.38
C GLU A 177 -13.69 20.56 -19.66
#